data_376de361d42745998aa5c4d36ecd0bc7
#
_entry.id   376de361d42745998aa5c4d36ecd0bc7
#
_cell.length_a   1.000
_cell.length_b   1.000
_cell.length_c   1.000
_cell.angle_alpha   90.00
_cell.angle_beta   90.00
_cell.angle_gamma   90.00
#
_symmetry.space_group_name_H-M   'P 1'
#
loop_
_entity.id
_entity.type
_entity.pdbx_description
1 polymer ?
#
loop_
_entity_poly.entity_id
_entity_poly.type
_entity_poly.pdbx_seq_one_letter_code
_entity_poly.pdbx_strand_id
1 'polypeptide(L)'
;MNERDIILRMIENMRETPYVDFKRDFYTSLRKTDFPKDVAAFANLAGERDRYILFGVEDKTRLVTGIDPAVLPSQDTIDGYLNEVIEPFVHAILGTVTLEDGKTVAYLRIPAENDDPPYVIKKTCGKNGRIERGDVYIRKGTCNQKAIRMDLDDMYRLHGASV
;
A
#
# COMPACT_ATOMS: atom_id res chain seq x y z
N MET A 1 -3.61 1.03 21.49
CA MET A 1 -4.42 0.14 20.62
C MET A 1 -3.46 -0.73 19.83
N ASN A 2 -3.65 -2.02 19.87
CA ASN A 2 -2.77 -2.94 19.14
C ASN A 2 -3.18 -3.03 17.66
N GLU A 3 -2.31 -3.59 16.84
CA GLU A 3 -2.52 -3.75 15.39
C GLU A 3 -3.81 -4.50 15.06
N ARG A 4 -4.09 -5.57 15.82
CA ARG A 4 -5.31 -6.36 15.65
C ARG A 4 -6.57 -5.51 15.79
N ASP A 5 -6.62 -4.68 16.84
CA ASP A 5 -7.79 -3.83 17.10
C ASP A 5 -7.98 -2.79 15.98
N ILE A 6 -6.88 -2.25 15.46
CA ILE A 6 -6.90 -1.31 14.33
C ILE A 6 -7.51 -1.98 13.10
N ILE A 7 -7.03 -3.17 12.75
CA ILE A 7 -7.52 -3.93 11.60
C ILE A 7 -9.00 -4.30 11.77
N LEU A 8 -9.41 -4.76 12.95
CA LEU A 8 -10.81 -5.09 13.20
C LEU A 8 -11.71 -3.88 13.05
N ARG A 9 -11.31 -2.72 13.54
CA ARG A 9 -12.08 -1.48 13.35
C ARG A 9 -12.20 -1.08 11.89
N MET A 10 -11.15 -1.25 11.10
CA MET A 10 -11.19 -0.98 9.65
C MET A 10 -12.20 -1.89 8.96
N ILE A 11 -12.21 -3.18 9.30
CA ILE A 11 -13.15 -4.15 8.76
C ILE A 11 -14.59 -3.82 9.18
N GLU A 12 -14.82 -3.48 10.43
CA GLU A 12 -16.14 -3.13 10.96
C GLU A 12 -16.71 -1.88 10.28
N ASN A 13 -15.90 -0.86 10.09
CA ASN A 13 -16.32 0.36 9.41
C ASN A 13 -16.50 0.15 7.92
N MET A 14 -15.81 -0.82 7.36
CA MET A 14 -15.92 -1.25 5.95
C MET A 14 -15.97 -0.10 4.95
N ARG A 15 -15.13 0.90 5.15
CA ARG A 15 -15.10 2.10 4.34
C ARG A 15 -13.73 2.33 3.76
N GLU A 16 -13.65 2.39 2.44
CA GLU A 16 -12.44 2.87 1.81
C GLU A 16 -12.23 4.35 2.10
N THR A 17 -11.01 4.71 2.37
CA THR A 17 -10.55 6.07 2.57
C THR A 17 -9.24 6.26 1.81
N PRO A 18 -8.69 7.49 1.73
CA PRO A 18 -7.34 7.66 1.20
C PRO A 18 -6.28 6.83 1.94
N TYR A 19 -6.54 6.42 3.17
CA TYR A 19 -5.59 5.69 4.04
C TYR A 19 -5.82 4.18 4.08
N VAL A 20 -6.92 3.68 3.52
CA VAL A 20 -7.29 2.26 3.58
C VAL A 20 -7.87 1.81 2.25
N ASP A 21 -7.34 0.72 1.74
CA ASP A 21 -7.84 0.03 0.55
C ASP A 21 -8.18 -1.43 0.89
N PHE A 22 -9.24 -1.95 0.29
CA PHE A 22 -9.66 -3.34 0.47
C PHE A 22 -9.45 -4.13 -0.81
N LYS A 23 -8.85 -5.31 -0.68
CA LYS A 23 -8.66 -6.25 -1.80
C LYS A 23 -9.14 -7.63 -1.38
N ARG A 24 -9.85 -8.29 -2.29
CA ARG A 24 -10.30 -9.66 -2.06
C ARG A 24 -9.13 -10.63 -1.97
N ASP A 25 -8.20 -10.53 -2.91
CA ASP A 25 -7.07 -11.42 -3.04
C ASP A 25 -5.75 -10.68 -2.86
N PHE A 26 -4.73 -11.41 -2.41
CA PHE A 26 -3.38 -10.89 -2.43
C PHE A 26 -2.85 -10.84 -3.88
N TYR A 27 -1.86 -10.04 -4.12
CA TYR A 27 -1.23 -9.94 -5.45
C TYR A 27 -0.75 -11.31 -5.92
N THR A 28 -1.10 -11.68 -7.14
CA THR A 28 -0.66 -12.96 -7.72
C THR A 28 0.84 -13.00 -7.96
N SER A 29 1.45 -11.83 -8.12
CA SER A 29 2.90 -11.65 -8.19
C SER A 29 3.26 -10.22 -7.80
N LEU A 30 4.30 -10.05 -6.98
CA LEU A 30 4.83 -8.73 -6.66
C LEU A 30 5.41 -8.02 -7.90
N ARG A 31 5.78 -8.79 -8.92
CA ARG A 31 6.38 -8.27 -10.16
C ARG A 31 5.37 -7.74 -11.17
N LYS A 32 4.08 -7.84 -10.89
CA LYS A 32 3.04 -7.16 -11.67
C LYS A 32 3.00 -5.68 -11.29
N THR A 33 2.38 -4.87 -12.15
CA THR A 33 2.32 -3.41 -11.95
C THR A 33 1.60 -2.98 -10.69
N ASP A 34 0.60 -3.74 -10.23
CA ASP A 34 -0.27 -3.31 -9.14
C ASP A 34 0.46 -3.13 -7.81
N PHE A 35 1.32 -4.06 -7.43
CA PHE A 35 1.97 -4.00 -6.13
C PHE A 35 2.87 -2.77 -5.98
N PRO A 36 3.88 -2.53 -6.83
CA PRO A 36 4.74 -1.37 -6.66
C PRO A 36 3.99 -0.05 -6.85
N LYS A 37 3.00 -0.01 -7.73
CA LYS A 37 2.15 1.16 -7.93
C LYS A 37 1.36 1.52 -6.67
N ASP A 38 0.71 0.53 -6.06
CA ASP A 38 -0.09 0.74 -4.85
C ASP A 38 0.80 1.18 -3.68
N VAL A 39 1.92 0.51 -3.48
CA VAL A 39 2.86 0.84 -2.39
C VAL A 39 3.41 2.26 -2.55
N ALA A 40 3.85 2.62 -3.75
CA ALA A 40 4.35 3.96 -4.02
C ALA A 40 3.28 5.02 -3.80
N ALA A 41 2.05 4.78 -4.27
CA ALA A 41 0.95 5.73 -4.11
C ALA A 41 0.61 5.98 -2.64
N PHE A 42 0.57 4.93 -1.81
CA PHE A 42 0.34 5.06 -0.38
C PHE A 42 1.51 5.75 0.33
N ALA A 43 2.75 5.46 -0.06
CA ALA A 43 3.92 6.11 0.51
C ALA A 43 3.97 7.61 0.20
N ASN A 44 3.46 8.01 -0.96
CA ASN A 44 3.38 9.42 -1.37
C ASN A 44 2.18 10.17 -0.79
N LEU A 45 1.29 9.50 -0.07
CA LEU A 45 0.14 10.16 0.55
C LEU A 45 0.59 11.06 1.70
N ALA A 46 0.19 12.32 1.66
CA ALA A 46 0.48 13.28 2.72
C ALA A 46 -0.28 12.92 4.02
N GLY A 47 0.32 13.22 5.16
CA GLY A 47 -0.29 13.05 6.46
C GLY A 47 0.51 12.19 7.42
N GLU A 48 0.14 12.24 8.69
CA GLU A 48 0.83 11.57 9.79
C GLU A 48 0.21 10.22 10.16
N ARG A 49 -0.68 9.71 9.31
CA ARG A 49 -1.38 8.45 9.56
C ARG A 49 -0.71 7.30 8.84
N ASP A 50 -0.70 6.13 9.46
CA ASP A 50 -0.36 4.89 8.78
C ASP A 50 -1.40 4.59 7.70
N ARG A 51 -0.97 3.92 6.65
CA ARG A 51 -1.81 3.53 5.51
C ARG A 51 -1.85 2.01 5.45
N TYR A 52 -3.00 1.49 5.03
CA TYR A 52 -3.26 0.05 5.04
C TYR A 52 -3.86 -0.42 3.74
N ILE A 53 -3.39 -1.58 3.27
CA ILE A 53 -4.08 -2.38 2.26
C ILE A 53 -4.49 -3.67 2.95
N LEU A 54 -5.79 -3.96 2.99
CA LEU A 54 -6.33 -5.16 3.61
C LEU A 54 -6.71 -6.17 2.53
N PHE A 55 -6.29 -7.42 2.73
CA PHE A 55 -6.53 -8.52 1.79
C PHE A 55 -7.43 -9.57 2.42
N GLY A 56 -8.37 -10.09 1.65
CA GLY A 56 -9.39 -11.01 2.13
C GLY A 56 -10.70 -10.32 2.47
N VAL A 57 -10.90 -9.10 2.00
CA VAL A 57 -12.14 -8.33 2.17
C VAL A 57 -12.59 -7.85 0.79
N GLU A 58 -13.77 -8.24 0.35
CA GLU A 58 -14.28 -7.83 -0.95
C GLU A 58 -14.74 -6.37 -0.92
N ASP A 59 -14.23 -5.57 -1.84
CA ASP A 59 -14.45 -4.12 -1.89
C ASP A 59 -15.95 -3.76 -2.01
N LYS A 60 -16.65 -4.33 -2.98
CA LYS A 60 -18.03 -3.93 -3.28
C LYS A 60 -19.05 -4.44 -2.28
N THR A 61 -18.98 -5.72 -1.92
CA THR A 61 -19.91 -6.37 -1.00
C THR A 61 -19.47 -6.23 0.45
N ARG A 62 -18.17 -5.96 0.66
CA ARG A 62 -17.51 -5.85 1.97
C ARG A 62 -17.57 -7.12 2.79
N LEU A 63 -17.77 -8.25 2.11
CA LEU A 63 -17.68 -9.56 2.73
C LEU A 63 -16.23 -9.90 3.05
N VAL A 64 -16.02 -10.41 4.24
CA VAL A 64 -14.73 -10.99 4.61
C VAL A 64 -14.65 -12.39 4.03
N THR A 65 -13.86 -12.54 2.99
CA THR A 65 -13.64 -13.84 2.33
C THR A 65 -12.47 -14.59 2.93
N GLY A 66 -11.56 -13.84 3.58
CA GLY A 66 -10.32 -14.39 4.10
C GLY A 66 -9.28 -14.65 3.01
N ILE A 67 -8.09 -14.99 3.44
CA ILE A 67 -6.97 -15.30 2.56
C ILE A 67 -6.22 -16.51 3.11
N ASP A 68 -5.69 -17.34 2.20
CA ASP A 68 -4.80 -18.42 2.59
C ASP A 68 -3.42 -17.85 2.91
N PRO A 69 -2.92 -17.97 4.15
CA PRO A 69 -1.61 -17.46 4.50
C PRO A 69 -0.47 -18.00 3.64
N ALA A 70 -0.65 -19.18 3.05
CA ALA A 70 0.36 -19.81 2.19
C ALA A 70 0.66 -19.03 0.91
N VAL A 71 -0.25 -18.15 0.46
CA VAL A 71 -0.02 -17.32 -0.74
C VAL A 71 0.82 -16.09 -0.45
N LEU A 72 1.06 -15.77 0.83
CA LEU A 72 1.75 -14.56 1.22
C LEU A 72 3.28 -14.73 1.10
N PRO A 73 3.98 -13.74 0.54
CA PRO A 73 5.44 -13.75 0.53
C PRO A 73 6.00 -13.48 1.93
N SER A 74 7.28 -13.76 2.11
CA SER A 74 7.98 -13.33 3.33
C SER A 74 8.20 -11.81 3.36
N GLN A 75 8.42 -11.27 4.54
CA GLN A 75 8.79 -9.86 4.70
C GLN A 75 10.07 -9.52 3.93
N ASP A 76 11.06 -10.41 3.98
CA ASP A 76 12.32 -10.21 3.26
C ASP A 76 12.12 -10.13 1.74
N THR A 77 11.20 -10.91 1.19
CA THR A 77 10.85 -10.85 -0.23
C THR A 77 10.23 -9.50 -0.59
N ILE A 78 9.33 -8.99 0.25
CA ILE A 78 8.72 -7.69 0.07
C ILE A 78 9.78 -6.59 0.13
N ASP A 79 10.61 -6.58 1.16
CA ASP A 79 11.65 -5.57 1.37
C ASP A 79 12.65 -5.56 0.20
N GLY A 80 13.08 -6.73 -0.22
CA GLY A 80 14.01 -6.88 -1.34
C GLY A 80 13.45 -6.32 -2.66
N TYR A 81 12.19 -6.64 -2.95
CA TYR A 81 11.56 -6.15 -4.17
C TYR A 81 11.30 -4.64 -4.12
N LEU A 82 10.82 -4.11 -3.01
CA LEU A 82 10.61 -2.67 -2.87
C LEU A 82 11.93 -1.90 -2.99
N ASN A 83 13.00 -2.42 -2.38
CA ASN A 83 14.32 -1.82 -2.51
C ASN A 83 14.84 -1.84 -3.95
N GLU A 84 14.46 -2.85 -4.73
CA GLU A 84 14.83 -2.95 -6.14
C GLU A 84 14.11 -1.92 -7.02
N VAL A 85 12.85 -1.60 -6.73
CA VAL A 85 11.98 -0.89 -7.67
C VAL A 85 11.58 0.53 -7.26
N ILE A 86 11.71 0.91 -5.99
CA ILE A 86 11.29 2.22 -5.48
C ILE A 86 12.44 2.90 -4.73
N GLU A 87 12.56 4.21 -4.91
CA GLU A 87 13.48 5.05 -4.15
C GLU A 87 12.77 6.35 -3.68
N PRO A 88 13.05 6.90 -2.49
CA PRO A 88 13.80 6.26 -1.39
C PRO A 88 13.19 4.93 -0.96
N PHE A 89 13.85 4.21 -0.06
CA PHE A 89 13.32 2.93 0.45
C PHE A 89 11.98 3.13 1.15
N VAL A 90 11.01 2.28 0.81
CA VAL A 90 9.68 2.28 1.42
C VAL A 90 9.60 1.14 2.43
N HIS A 91 9.24 1.49 3.65
CA HIS A 91 8.88 0.50 4.66
C HIS A 91 7.43 0.08 4.47
N ALA A 92 7.21 -1.22 4.31
CA ALA A 92 5.89 -1.82 4.22
C ALA A 92 5.91 -3.12 5.02
N ILE A 93 4.98 -3.27 5.94
CA ILE A 93 4.95 -4.37 6.90
C ILE A 93 3.76 -5.27 6.60
N LEU A 94 4.05 -6.53 6.24
CA LEU A 94 3.03 -7.54 6.02
C LEU A 94 2.69 -8.25 7.33
N GLY A 95 1.41 -8.37 7.62
CA GLY A 95 0.95 -9.11 8.79
C GLY A 95 -0.41 -9.77 8.52
N THR A 96 -0.86 -10.56 9.48
CA THR A 96 -2.14 -11.25 9.42
C THR A 96 -2.90 -11.12 10.73
N VAL A 97 -4.23 -11.17 10.61
CA VAL A 97 -5.15 -11.22 11.76
C VAL A 97 -6.13 -12.36 11.50
N THR A 98 -6.24 -13.28 12.46
CA THR A 98 -7.26 -14.35 12.42
C THR A 98 -8.49 -13.86 13.15
N LEU A 99 -9.63 -13.95 12.47
CA LEU A 99 -10.93 -13.55 13.01
C LEU A 99 -11.54 -14.69 13.85
N GLU A 100 -12.61 -14.39 14.59
CA GLU A 100 -13.29 -15.36 15.45
C GLU A 100 -13.86 -16.54 14.68
N ASP A 101 -14.29 -16.33 13.43
CA ASP A 101 -14.79 -17.39 12.55
C ASP A 101 -13.70 -18.25 11.89
N GLY A 102 -12.43 -18.00 12.22
CA GLY A 102 -11.28 -18.72 11.69
C GLY A 102 -10.73 -18.18 10.38
N LYS A 103 -11.37 -17.20 9.77
CA LYS A 103 -10.84 -16.55 8.55
C LYS A 103 -9.64 -15.68 8.88
N THR A 104 -8.67 -15.68 7.98
CA THR A 104 -7.47 -14.84 8.10
C THR A 104 -7.55 -13.69 7.12
N VAL A 105 -7.33 -12.49 7.62
CA VAL A 105 -7.17 -11.27 6.83
C VAL A 105 -5.69 -10.89 6.86
N ALA A 106 -5.12 -10.62 5.70
CA ALA A 106 -3.77 -10.08 5.63
C ALA A 106 -3.82 -8.56 5.51
N TYR A 107 -2.78 -7.89 5.94
CA TYR A 107 -2.64 -6.45 5.77
C TYR A 107 -1.21 -6.09 5.39
N LEU A 108 -1.10 -5.04 4.60
CA LEU A 108 0.16 -4.37 4.33
C LEU A 108 0.05 -2.98 4.95
N ARG A 109 0.84 -2.73 5.99
CA ARG A 109 0.91 -1.43 6.64
C ARG A 109 2.07 -0.63 6.05
N ILE A 110 1.78 0.57 5.59
CA ILE A 110 2.77 1.52 5.09
C ILE A 110 2.83 2.64 6.12
N PRO A 111 3.82 2.58 7.04
CA PRO A 111 3.89 3.50 8.18
C PRO A 111 4.05 4.96 7.78
N ALA A 112 3.58 5.84 8.65
CA ALA A 112 3.73 7.29 8.49
C ALA A 112 5.19 7.75 8.49
N GLU A 113 6.09 6.91 9.03
CA GLU A 113 7.55 7.15 8.97
C GLU A 113 8.09 7.16 7.54
N ASN A 114 7.33 6.69 6.55
CA ASN A 114 7.63 6.96 5.13
C ASN A 114 7.32 8.44 4.85
N ASP A 115 8.21 9.32 5.24
CA ASP A 115 8.02 10.78 5.25
C ASP A 115 8.98 11.54 4.35
N ASP A 116 9.55 10.86 3.37
CA ASP A 116 10.50 11.43 2.41
C ASP A 116 9.99 11.37 0.95
N PRO A 117 8.75 11.85 0.67
CA PRO A 117 8.23 11.88 -0.69
C PRO A 117 8.99 12.91 -1.55
N PRO A 118 9.01 12.75 -2.88
CA PRO A 118 8.33 11.71 -3.63
C PRO A 118 9.07 10.38 -3.63
N TYR A 119 8.31 9.29 -3.48
CA TYR A 119 8.78 7.93 -3.71
C TYR A 119 8.60 7.61 -5.19
N VAL A 120 9.69 7.28 -5.85
CA VAL A 120 9.76 7.23 -7.31
C VAL A 120 10.10 5.81 -7.77
N ILE A 121 9.51 5.38 -8.85
CA ILE A 121 9.90 4.11 -9.49
C ILE A 121 11.32 4.28 -10.03
N LYS A 122 12.26 3.49 -9.52
CA LYS A 122 13.65 3.59 -9.95
C LYS A 122 14.06 2.59 -11.03
N LYS A 123 13.22 1.59 -11.29
CA LYS A 123 13.47 0.56 -12.29
C LYS A 123 12.18 0.24 -13.02
N THR A 124 12.21 0.31 -14.35
CA THR A 124 11.07 -0.08 -15.18
C THR A 124 10.71 -1.54 -14.88
N CYS A 125 9.45 -1.80 -14.60
CA CYS A 125 8.97 -3.12 -14.20
C CYS A 125 7.51 -3.33 -14.60
N GLY A 126 6.99 -4.52 -14.31
CA GLY A 126 5.61 -4.90 -14.55
C GLY A 126 5.42 -5.86 -15.69
N LYS A 127 4.75 -7.00 -15.41
CA LYS A 127 4.46 -8.03 -16.41
C LYS A 127 3.16 -7.76 -17.19
N ASN A 128 2.16 -7.17 -16.54
CA ASN A 128 0.81 -6.96 -17.12
C ASN A 128 0.56 -5.53 -17.59
N GLY A 129 1.57 -4.80 -17.77
CA GLY A 129 1.58 -3.41 -18.09
C GLY A 129 2.97 -2.93 -17.73
N ARG A 130 3.19 -1.67 -17.88
CA ARG A 130 4.53 -1.16 -17.68
C ARG A 130 4.48 0.08 -16.81
N ILE A 131 5.27 0.05 -15.74
CA ILE A 131 5.60 1.23 -14.99
C ILE A 131 7.05 1.59 -15.28
N GLU A 132 7.27 2.85 -15.56
CA GLU A 132 8.55 3.33 -16.07
C GLU A 132 9.40 3.93 -14.95
N ARG A 133 10.71 3.77 -15.09
CA ARG A 133 11.66 4.50 -14.27
C ARG A 133 11.33 5.99 -14.30
N GLY A 134 11.22 6.61 -13.13
CA GLY A 134 10.85 8.01 -12.98
C GLY A 134 9.38 8.26 -12.73
N ASP A 135 8.53 7.25 -12.90
CA ASP A 135 7.11 7.39 -12.57
C ASP A 135 6.90 7.64 -11.08
N VAL A 136 6.00 8.56 -10.75
CA VAL A 136 5.54 8.83 -9.40
C VAL A 136 4.04 8.57 -9.34
N TYR A 137 3.63 7.63 -8.49
CA TYR A 137 2.22 7.33 -8.27
C TYR A 137 1.74 8.01 -6.99
N ILE A 138 0.51 8.52 -7.04
CA ILE A 138 -0.13 9.16 -5.90
C ILE A 138 -1.54 8.61 -5.70
N ARG A 139 -2.01 8.72 -4.48
CA ARG A 139 -3.38 8.35 -4.15
C ARG A 139 -4.24 9.61 -4.05
N LYS A 140 -5.24 9.69 -4.92
CA LYS A 140 -6.25 10.76 -4.89
C LYS A 140 -7.60 10.15 -4.54
N GLY A 141 -8.11 10.46 -3.36
CA GLY A 141 -9.28 9.79 -2.82
C GLY A 141 -9.01 8.30 -2.65
N THR A 142 -9.72 7.47 -3.40
CA THR A 142 -9.54 6.00 -3.40
C THR A 142 -8.87 5.48 -4.66
N CYS A 143 -8.32 6.36 -5.50
CA CYS A 143 -7.68 5.99 -6.77
C CYS A 143 -6.18 6.25 -6.75
N ASN A 144 -5.42 5.31 -7.31
CA ASN A 144 -3.97 5.45 -7.51
C ASN A 144 -3.71 5.87 -8.95
N GLN A 145 -2.98 6.96 -9.14
CA GLN A 145 -2.70 7.49 -10.47
C GLN A 145 -1.32 8.13 -10.55
N LYS A 146 -0.84 8.37 -11.76
CA LYS A 146 0.42 9.08 -11.95
C LYS A 146 0.30 10.52 -11.47
N ALA A 147 1.33 11.00 -10.78
CA ALA A 147 1.45 12.39 -10.39
C ALA A 147 1.66 13.29 -11.60
N ILE A 148 1.04 14.45 -11.56
CA ILE A 148 1.34 15.56 -12.47
C ILE A 148 2.25 16.55 -11.77
N ARG A 149 2.75 17.55 -12.48
CA ARG A 149 3.69 18.51 -11.92
C ARG A 149 3.20 19.16 -10.63
N MET A 150 1.93 19.56 -10.57
CA MET A 150 1.36 20.19 -9.37
C MET A 150 1.47 19.28 -8.15
N ASP A 151 1.23 17.98 -8.33
CA ASP A 151 1.35 17.01 -7.26
C ASP A 151 2.79 16.92 -6.74
N LEU A 152 3.76 16.94 -7.65
CA LEU A 152 5.18 16.93 -7.29
C LEU A 152 5.59 18.21 -6.57
N ASP A 153 5.14 19.38 -7.05
CA ASP A 153 5.39 20.66 -6.42
C ASP A 153 4.85 20.65 -4.99
N ASP A 154 3.65 20.13 -4.77
CA ASP A 154 3.05 20.00 -3.44
C ASP A 154 3.86 19.10 -2.52
N MET A 155 4.34 17.96 -3.02
CA MET A 155 5.18 17.02 -2.23
C MET A 155 6.47 17.70 -1.79
N TYR A 156 7.16 18.38 -2.69
CA TYR A 156 8.42 19.06 -2.38
C TYR A 156 8.20 20.23 -1.42
N ARG A 157 7.15 20.99 -1.60
CA ARG A 157 6.82 22.10 -0.73
C ARG A 157 6.51 21.65 0.69
N LEU A 158 5.67 20.62 0.84
CA LEU A 158 5.29 20.09 2.14
C LEU A 158 6.48 19.45 2.85
N HIS A 159 7.31 18.72 2.13
CA HIS A 159 8.53 18.13 2.68
C HIS A 159 9.52 19.22 3.10
N GLY A 160 9.73 20.22 2.26
CA GLY A 160 10.61 21.36 2.57
C GLY A 160 10.12 22.18 3.76
N ALA A 161 8.81 22.32 3.94
CA ALA A 161 8.23 23.02 5.08
C ALA A 161 8.38 22.25 6.40
N SER A 162 8.62 20.96 6.35
CA SER A 162 8.79 20.09 7.52
C SER A 162 10.23 20.07 8.06
N VAL A 163 11.15 20.71 7.35
CA VAL A 163 12.59 20.74 7.69
C VAL A 163 12.96 21.94 8.53
#